data_7fc676d2c41910593f12020623641024
#
_entry.id   7fc676d2c41910593f12020623641024
#
_cell.length_a   1.000
_cell.length_b   1.000
_cell.length_c   1.000
_cell.angle_alpha   90.00
_cell.angle_beta   90.00
_cell.angle_gamma   90.00
#
_symmetry.space_group_name_H-M   'P 1'
#
loop_
_entity.id
_entity.type
_entity.pdbx_description
1 polymer ?
#
loop_
_entity_poly.entity_id
_entity_poly.type
_entity_poly.pdbx_seq_one_letter_code
_entity_poly.pdbx_strand_id
1 'polypeptide(L)'
;PAPIIGTVDPCGLADIGAEITSFTHREDFVIQGYSGTMQLGYAQDAEIIDLGNGSEDADWASASGAVGMVWGQGGVSSNTELFLKAQENDLFALILVNMQQNCDELVAGDCVPYFKTVDVSQFETMPAQIAFVMVSKSVGETIQEEVMNGTQRFQIDVRVDNEGNRDVTVPCGVIPGATDDMIIFGAHHDTVYNGPGAVDDTSGTATVIELAQQFGALYDTLGEPEYTLKFCAWGGEEEGLFGSSAWVEAHQEELREHLRLYVNFDMSHVDAERNDGLVLFGNSEEDVQHIANIHHKFKQEYETLGTKYPASVRLL
;
A
#
# COMPACT_ATOMS: atom_id res chain seq x y z
N PRO A 1 11.83 -20.15 4.45
CA PRO A 1 12.12 -19.73 5.82
C PRO A 1 11.88 -18.24 5.94
N ALA A 2 11.12 -17.82 6.96
CA ALA A 2 10.85 -16.42 7.17
C ALA A 2 12.15 -15.67 7.47
N PRO A 3 12.32 -14.44 6.95
CA PRO A 3 13.43 -13.59 7.35
C PRO A 3 13.33 -13.27 8.86
N ILE A 4 14.45 -13.22 9.52
CA ILE A 4 14.54 -12.93 10.96
C ILE A 4 15.39 -11.69 11.13
N ILE A 5 14.84 -10.68 11.78
CA ILE A 5 15.60 -9.58 12.35
C ILE A 5 15.72 -9.89 13.83
N GLY A 6 16.94 -10.00 14.35
CA GLY A 6 17.10 -10.33 15.74
C GLY A 6 18.55 -10.19 16.21
N THR A 7 18.72 -10.10 17.51
CA THR A 7 20.02 -10.23 18.14
C THR A 7 20.30 -11.71 18.37
N VAL A 8 21.35 -12.27 17.79
CA VAL A 8 21.71 -13.68 17.94
C VAL A 8 23.14 -13.80 18.46
N ASP A 9 23.32 -14.65 19.43
CA ASP A 9 24.68 -15.10 19.80
C ASP A 9 25.24 -15.98 18.66
N PRO A 10 26.29 -15.55 17.96
CA PRO A 10 26.76 -16.19 16.76
C PRO A 10 27.48 -17.49 16.95
N CYS A 11 27.92 -17.80 18.16
CA CYS A 11 28.81 -18.94 18.39
C CYS A 11 28.12 -20.17 18.97
N GLY A 12 26.79 -20.13 19.19
CA GLY A 12 26.10 -21.22 19.88
C GLY A 12 26.65 -21.44 21.30
N LEU A 13 27.33 -20.45 21.85
CA LEU A 13 27.75 -20.42 23.25
C LEU A 13 26.50 -20.03 24.05
N ALA A 14 25.60 -20.97 24.16
CA ALA A 14 24.36 -20.90 24.93
C ALA A 14 24.58 -20.64 26.42
N ASP A 15 25.77 -20.20 26.82
CA ASP A 15 26.19 -20.25 28.21
C ASP A 15 26.55 -18.90 28.84
N ILE A 16 26.27 -17.80 28.19
CA ILE A 16 26.52 -16.47 28.80
C ILE A 16 25.26 -15.70 29.15
N GLY A 17 24.10 -16.34 29.11
CA GLY A 17 22.84 -15.75 29.62
C GLY A 17 22.37 -14.48 28.92
N ALA A 18 22.82 -14.24 27.70
CA ALA A 18 22.31 -13.15 26.90
C ALA A 18 20.89 -13.49 26.42
N GLU A 19 19.94 -12.67 26.77
CA GLU A 19 18.60 -12.76 26.25
C GLU A 19 18.62 -12.37 24.77
N ILE A 20 18.10 -13.23 23.89
CA ILE A 20 18.04 -12.97 22.45
C ILE A 20 16.65 -12.46 22.14
N THR A 21 16.55 -11.21 21.71
CA THR A 21 15.32 -10.66 21.20
C THR A 21 15.21 -10.99 19.69
N SER A 22 14.14 -11.65 19.29
CA SER A 22 13.89 -12.01 17.90
C SER A 22 12.56 -11.42 17.42
N PHE A 23 12.50 -11.05 16.13
CA PHE A 23 11.33 -10.45 15.51
C PHE A 23 10.81 -11.33 14.37
N THR A 24 9.49 -11.43 14.27
CA THR A 24 8.79 -12.30 13.32
C THR A 24 8.28 -11.49 12.14
N HIS A 25 8.61 -11.93 10.92
CA HIS A 25 8.11 -11.32 9.71
C HIS A 25 6.57 -11.38 9.63
N ARG A 26 5.93 -10.29 9.25
CA ARG A 26 4.48 -10.06 9.16
C ARG A 26 3.76 -9.85 10.50
N GLU A 27 4.47 -9.96 11.61
CA GLU A 27 3.97 -9.61 12.95
C GLU A 27 4.70 -8.38 13.46
N ASP A 28 6.02 -8.48 13.61
CA ASP A 28 6.86 -7.42 14.16
C ASP A 28 7.44 -6.52 13.08
N PHE A 29 7.67 -7.05 11.88
CA PHE A 29 8.18 -6.27 10.74
C PHE A 29 7.63 -6.74 9.41
N VAL A 30 7.65 -5.83 8.43
CA VAL A 30 7.29 -6.09 7.02
C VAL A 30 8.40 -5.60 6.10
N ILE A 31 8.81 -6.47 5.16
CA ILE A 31 9.77 -6.11 4.11
C ILE A 31 9.07 -5.16 3.15
N GLN A 32 9.70 -4.04 2.85
CA GLN A 32 9.14 -3.00 1.97
C GLN A 32 9.38 -3.31 0.50
N GLY A 33 8.58 -2.71 -0.37
CA GLY A 33 8.72 -2.85 -1.82
C GLY A 33 10.10 -2.40 -2.29
N TYR A 34 10.66 -3.16 -3.24
CA TYR A 34 12.02 -2.98 -3.78
C TYR A 34 13.16 -3.10 -2.75
N SER A 35 12.89 -3.67 -1.59
CA SER A 35 13.94 -4.07 -0.67
C SER A 35 14.94 -5.00 -1.33
N GLY A 36 16.22 -4.82 -1.02
CA GLY A 36 17.27 -5.75 -1.41
C GLY A 36 17.31 -7.00 -0.53
N THR A 37 18.01 -8.01 -1.01
CA THR A 37 18.42 -9.16 -0.20
C THR A 37 19.64 -8.76 0.63
N MET A 38 19.57 -8.95 1.94
CA MET A 38 20.67 -8.70 2.86
C MET A 38 20.81 -9.85 3.83
N GLN A 39 22.02 -10.35 3.94
CA GLN A 39 22.38 -11.37 4.91
C GLN A 39 23.60 -10.87 5.71
N LEU A 40 23.34 -10.23 6.83
CA LEU A 40 24.36 -9.96 7.81
C LEU A 40 24.48 -11.19 8.69
N GLY A 41 25.49 -12.02 8.39
CA GLY A 41 25.76 -13.25 9.13
C GLY A 41 26.41 -12.98 10.47
N TYR A 42 26.53 -14.02 11.27
CA TYR A 42 27.06 -14.02 12.63
C TYR A 42 28.46 -13.42 12.82
N ALA A 43 29.20 -13.19 11.76
CA ALA A 43 30.56 -12.66 11.82
C ALA A 43 30.66 -11.15 11.60
N GLN A 44 29.56 -10.50 11.29
CA GLN A 44 29.52 -9.06 11.06
C GLN A 44 28.71 -8.39 12.17
N ASP A 45 29.40 -7.61 12.98
CA ASP A 45 28.75 -6.72 13.94
C ASP A 45 28.12 -5.58 13.12
N ALA A 46 26.79 -5.55 13.05
CA ALA A 46 26.08 -4.42 12.49
C ALA A 46 25.69 -3.48 13.63
N GLU A 47 26.18 -2.26 13.54
CA GLU A 47 25.73 -1.19 14.41
C GLU A 47 24.38 -0.67 13.95
N ILE A 48 23.49 -0.31 14.87
CA ILE A 48 22.28 0.43 14.55
C ILE A 48 22.49 1.89 14.93
N ILE A 49 22.24 2.79 14.00
CA ILE A 49 22.27 4.23 14.21
C ILE A 49 20.83 4.75 14.19
N ASP A 50 20.39 5.32 15.29
CA ASP A 50 19.11 6.01 15.38
C ASP A 50 19.21 7.38 14.72
N LEU A 51 18.53 7.58 13.59
CA LEU A 51 18.48 8.80 12.81
C LEU A 51 17.29 9.69 13.18
N GLY A 52 16.61 9.37 14.29
CA GLY A 52 15.45 10.12 14.74
C GLY A 52 14.35 10.10 13.67
N ASN A 53 13.79 11.24 13.35
CA ASN A 53 12.74 11.36 12.32
C ASN A 53 13.28 11.42 10.87
N GLY A 54 14.57 11.21 10.65
CA GLY A 54 15.17 11.26 9.31
C GLY A 54 15.20 12.64 8.65
N SER A 55 14.99 13.72 9.42
CA SER A 55 15.00 15.09 8.91
C SER A 55 16.37 15.51 8.34
N GLU A 56 16.44 16.73 7.76
CA GLU A 56 17.70 17.27 7.25
C GLU A 56 18.78 17.43 8.33
N ASP A 57 18.37 17.54 9.59
CA ASP A 57 19.28 17.61 10.74
C ASP A 57 19.85 16.24 11.16
N ALA A 58 19.32 15.14 10.62
CA ALA A 58 19.83 13.80 10.90
C ALA A 58 21.19 13.60 10.24
N ASP A 59 22.15 13.07 11.00
CA ASP A 59 23.48 12.75 10.50
C ASP A 59 23.49 11.39 9.78
N TRP A 60 22.97 11.37 8.56
CA TRP A 60 22.93 10.16 7.71
C TRP A 60 24.32 9.58 7.44
N ALA A 61 25.33 10.45 7.32
CA ALA A 61 26.69 10.01 7.06
C ALA A 61 27.27 9.19 8.23
N SER A 62 26.77 9.38 9.45
CA SER A 62 27.20 8.59 10.60
C SER A 62 26.75 7.12 10.52
N ALA A 63 25.71 6.83 9.72
CA ALA A 63 25.17 5.50 9.53
C ALA A 63 25.81 4.74 8.34
N SER A 64 26.84 5.30 7.69
CA SER A 64 27.57 4.61 6.62
C SER A 64 28.13 3.27 7.13
N GLY A 65 27.81 2.19 6.41
CA GLY A 65 28.19 0.84 6.80
C GLY A 65 27.44 0.28 8.03
N ALA A 66 26.36 0.93 8.46
CA ALA A 66 25.52 0.51 9.58
C ALA A 66 24.06 0.28 9.15
N VAL A 67 23.22 -0.08 10.09
CA VAL A 67 21.77 -0.11 9.94
C VAL A 67 21.19 1.22 10.41
N GLY A 68 20.55 1.97 9.54
CA GLY A 68 19.86 3.21 9.91
C GLY A 68 18.46 2.92 10.41
N MET A 69 18.06 3.51 11.53
CA MET A 69 16.68 3.46 12.04
C MET A 69 16.05 4.84 12.02
N VAL A 70 14.88 4.95 11.40
CA VAL A 70 14.14 6.22 11.22
C VAL A 70 12.73 6.09 11.80
N TRP A 71 12.30 7.11 12.54
CA TRP A 71 10.99 7.18 13.18
C TRP A 71 10.01 8.00 12.35
N GLY A 72 9.08 7.31 11.68
CA GLY A 72 8.12 7.97 10.80
C GLY A 72 8.76 8.68 9.61
N GLN A 73 7.98 9.44 8.91
CA GLN A 73 8.40 10.17 7.70
C GLN A 73 8.63 11.67 7.94
N GLY A 74 8.88 12.06 9.19
CA GLY A 74 9.12 13.46 9.50
C GLY A 74 10.34 14.03 8.76
N GLY A 75 10.14 15.04 7.96
CA GLY A 75 11.21 15.72 7.21
C GLY A 75 11.56 15.12 5.85
N VAL A 76 10.98 13.98 5.46
CA VAL A 76 11.04 13.44 4.10
C VAL A 76 9.64 13.16 3.57
N SER A 77 9.46 13.29 2.26
CA SER A 77 8.13 13.29 1.65
C SER A 77 7.61 11.88 1.33
N SER A 78 8.48 10.87 1.29
CA SER A 78 8.09 9.52 0.88
C SER A 78 9.10 8.45 1.31
N ASN A 79 8.66 7.19 1.28
CA ASN A 79 9.55 6.03 1.45
C ASN A 79 10.65 5.98 0.38
N THR A 80 10.36 6.47 -0.83
CA THR A 80 11.33 6.59 -1.92
C THR A 80 12.48 7.50 -1.53
N GLU A 81 12.20 8.65 -0.95
CA GLU A 81 13.23 9.59 -0.50
C GLU A 81 14.07 9.00 0.65
N LEU A 82 13.44 8.32 1.61
CA LEU A 82 14.17 7.62 2.67
C LEU A 82 15.10 6.54 2.11
N PHE A 83 14.61 5.75 1.16
CA PHE A 83 15.38 4.69 0.52
C PHE A 83 16.59 5.25 -0.24
N LEU A 84 16.41 6.34 -0.99
CA LEU A 84 17.50 7.02 -1.68
C LEU A 84 18.54 7.57 -0.70
N LYS A 85 18.12 8.26 0.35
CA LYS A 85 19.06 8.76 1.37
C LYS A 85 19.86 7.65 2.02
N ALA A 86 19.22 6.52 2.30
CA ALA A 86 19.90 5.36 2.86
C ALA A 86 20.99 4.81 1.91
N GLN A 87 20.68 4.74 0.61
CA GLN A 87 21.63 4.29 -0.41
C GLN A 87 22.78 5.28 -0.64
N GLU A 88 22.47 6.57 -0.74
CA GLU A 88 23.45 7.64 -0.94
C GLU A 88 24.46 7.73 0.21
N ASN A 89 24.07 7.26 1.40
CA ASN A 89 24.92 7.21 2.58
C ASN A 89 25.48 5.82 2.89
N ASP A 90 25.42 4.89 1.93
CA ASP A 90 25.99 3.55 2.03
C ASP A 90 25.53 2.76 3.26
N LEU A 91 24.24 2.87 3.65
CA LEU A 91 23.68 2.05 4.70
C LEU A 91 23.62 0.58 4.28
N PHE A 92 23.79 -0.33 5.23
CA PHE A 92 23.55 -1.75 4.99
C PHE A 92 22.06 -2.08 4.92
N ALA A 93 21.28 -1.45 5.78
CA ALA A 93 19.85 -1.63 5.84
C ALA A 93 19.17 -0.38 6.39
N LEU A 94 17.88 -0.25 6.07
CA LEU A 94 17.01 0.79 6.58
C LEU A 94 15.87 0.16 7.36
N ILE A 95 15.68 0.58 8.60
CA ILE A 95 14.53 0.26 9.45
C ILE A 95 13.67 1.52 9.56
N LEU A 96 12.43 1.43 9.13
CA LEU A 96 11.43 2.47 9.31
C LEU A 96 10.48 2.08 10.44
N VAL A 97 10.41 2.91 11.48
CA VAL A 97 9.45 2.72 12.57
C VAL A 97 8.13 3.40 12.20
N ASN A 98 7.05 2.65 12.18
CA ASN A 98 5.73 3.18 11.85
C ASN A 98 5.22 4.11 12.95
N MET A 99 5.04 5.39 12.60
CA MET A 99 4.59 6.46 13.49
C MET A 99 3.41 7.23 12.90
N GLN A 100 2.48 6.54 12.23
CA GLN A 100 1.30 7.21 11.66
C GLN A 100 0.47 7.89 12.76
N GLN A 101 -0.14 9.02 12.41
CA GLN A 101 -0.84 9.87 13.38
C GLN A 101 -2.02 9.20 14.08
N ASN A 102 -2.64 8.22 13.43
CA ASN A 102 -3.79 7.49 13.97
C ASN A 102 -3.42 6.18 14.69
N CYS A 103 -2.14 5.92 14.89
CA CYS A 103 -1.69 4.68 15.53
C CYS A 103 -2.19 4.52 16.96
N ASP A 104 -2.29 5.62 17.70
CA ASP A 104 -2.77 5.63 19.08
C ASP A 104 -4.27 5.27 19.20
N GLU A 105 -5.01 5.36 18.10
CA GLU A 105 -6.43 5.00 18.04
C GLU A 105 -6.66 3.53 17.69
N LEU A 106 -5.60 2.85 17.26
CA LEU A 106 -5.64 1.44 16.88
C LEU A 106 -5.56 0.53 18.11
N VAL A 107 -5.88 -0.72 17.91
CA VAL A 107 -5.87 -1.75 18.96
C VAL A 107 -4.49 -1.77 19.65
N ALA A 108 -4.50 -1.61 20.96
CA ALA A 108 -3.32 -1.59 21.83
C ALA A 108 -2.39 -0.37 21.68
N GLY A 109 -2.78 0.67 20.93
CA GLY A 109 -1.95 1.87 20.79
C GLY A 109 -0.63 1.64 20.06
N ASP A 110 -0.50 0.55 19.30
CA ASP A 110 0.69 0.22 18.52
C ASP A 110 0.46 0.47 17.03
N CYS A 111 1.46 1.03 16.38
CA CYS A 111 1.48 1.21 14.94
C CYS A 111 2.03 -0.07 14.30
N VAL A 112 1.15 -0.91 13.81
CA VAL A 112 1.55 -2.15 13.13
C VAL A 112 2.38 -1.84 11.87
N PRO A 113 3.34 -2.72 11.51
CA PRO A 113 4.05 -2.55 10.26
C PRO A 113 3.14 -2.85 9.07
N TYR A 114 3.27 -2.07 8.01
CA TYR A 114 2.55 -2.28 6.77
C TYR A 114 3.48 -2.17 5.56
N PHE A 115 3.03 -2.68 4.43
CA PHE A 115 3.78 -2.62 3.18
C PHE A 115 3.57 -1.28 2.48
N LYS A 116 4.67 -0.71 1.97
CA LYS A 116 4.66 0.38 1.00
C LYS A 116 5.70 0.08 -0.08
N THR A 117 5.37 0.44 -1.30
CA THR A 117 6.33 0.35 -2.38
C THR A 117 7.20 1.60 -2.48
N VAL A 118 8.35 1.47 -3.13
CA VAL A 118 9.21 2.59 -3.51
C VAL A 118 8.82 2.98 -4.94
N ASP A 119 8.60 4.26 -5.19
CA ASP A 119 8.30 4.74 -6.53
C ASP A 119 9.55 4.65 -7.43
N VAL A 120 9.61 3.57 -8.19
CA VAL A 120 10.74 3.30 -9.09
C VAL A 120 10.75 4.13 -10.36
N SER A 121 9.67 4.84 -10.67
CA SER A 121 9.62 5.74 -11.81
C SER A 121 10.59 6.93 -11.69
N GLN A 122 11.03 7.21 -10.46
CA GLN A 122 12.00 8.27 -10.16
C GLN A 122 13.46 7.86 -10.45
N PHE A 123 13.71 6.59 -10.78
CA PHE A 123 15.05 6.08 -11.03
C PHE A 123 15.31 5.91 -12.53
N GLU A 124 16.38 6.49 -13.05
CA GLU A 124 16.86 6.20 -14.41
C GLU A 124 17.38 4.76 -14.52
N THR A 125 18.00 4.26 -13.46
CA THR A 125 18.46 2.88 -13.32
C THR A 125 18.13 2.40 -11.92
N MET A 126 17.74 1.13 -11.78
CA MET A 126 17.48 0.55 -10.46
C MET A 126 18.73 0.71 -9.58
N PRO A 127 18.61 1.40 -8.44
CA PRO A 127 19.74 1.60 -7.54
C PRO A 127 20.16 0.28 -6.89
N ALA A 128 21.35 0.25 -6.31
CA ALA A 128 21.80 -0.87 -5.49
C ALA A 128 20.80 -1.07 -4.35
N GLN A 129 20.26 -2.27 -4.23
CA GLN A 129 19.21 -2.55 -3.26
C GLN A 129 19.81 -2.84 -1.89
N ILE A 130 19.34 -2.11 -0.89
CA ILE A 130 19.58 -2.40 0.53
C ILE A 130 18.36 -3.06 1.13
N ALA A 131 18.51 -3.79 2.24
CA ALA A 131 17.37 -4.27 2.98
C ALA A 131 16.57 -3.08 3.53
N PHE A 132 15.27 -3.06 3.24
CA PHE A 132 14.36 -2.04 3.73
C PHE A 132 13.16 -2.71 4.39
N VAL A 133 13.01 -2.47 5.68
CA VAL A 133 11.93 -3.05 6.49
C VAL A 133 11.21 -1.96 7.28
N MET A 134 9.92 -2.18 7.51
CA MET A 134 9.14 -1.39 8.45
C MET A 134 8.86 -2.24 9.68
N VAL A 135 8.97 -1.63 10.85
CA VAL A 135 8.64 -2.23 12.15
C VAL A 135 7.50 -1.47 12.82
N SER A 136 6.82 -2.11 13.76
CA SER A 136 5.87 -1.42 14.63
C SER A 136 6.58 -0.44 15.56
N LYS A 137 5.82 0.47 16.18
CA LYS A 137 6.36 1.42 17.15
C LYS A 137 6.98 0.71 18.36
N SER A 138 6.29 -0.29 18.90
CA SER A 138 6.78 -1.05 20.06
C SER A 138 8.06 -1.83 19.75
N VAL A 139 8.18 -2.38 18.54
CA VAL A 139 9.41 -3.02 18.08
C VAL A 139 10.54 -2.01 17.95
N GLY A 140 10.26 -0.83 17.39
CA GLY A 140 11.23 0.27 17.29
C GLY A 140 11.73 0.71 18.66
N GLU A 141 10.84 0.85 19.65
CA GLU A 141 11.19 1.17 21.04
C GLU A 141 12.05 0.09 21.69
N THR A 142 11.73 -1.18 21.45
CA THR A 142 12.54 -2.31 21.92
C THR A 142 13.95 -2.28 21.34
N ILE A 143 14.09 -2.06 20.02
CA ILE A 143 15.39 -1.94 19.36
C ILE A 143 16.18 -0.77 19.95
N GLN A 144 15.53 0.39 20.13
CA GLN A 144 16.19 1.57 20.70
C GLN A 144 16.67 1.34 22.12
N GLU A 145 15.88 0.68 22.96
CA GLU A 145 16.26 0.33 24.32
C GLU A 145 17.48 -0.62 24.34
N GLU A 146 17.49 -1.64 23.49
CA GLU A 146 18.60 -2.57 23.34
C GLU A 146 19.89 -1.84 22.91
N VAL A 147 19.80 -0.93 21.94
CA VAL A 147 20.95 -0.12 21.50
C VAL A 147 21.47 0.76 22.63
N MET A 148 20.58 1.42 23.39
CA MET A 148 20.97 2.25 24.53
C MET A 148 21.61 1.43 25.67
N ASN A 149 21.20 0.17 25.83
CA ASN A 149 21.78 -0.76 26.81
C ASN A 149 23.12 -1.36 26.35
N GLY A 150 23.57 -0.99 25.15
CA GLY A 150 24.89 -1.40 24.63
C GLY A 150 24.87 -2.69 23.82
N THR A 151 23.72 -3.14 23.36
CA THR A 151 23.61 -4.23 22.39
C THR A 151 24.28 -3.83 21.08
N GLN A 152 25.36 -4.53 20.73
CA GLN A 152 26.20 -4.20 19.57
C GLN A 152 26.10 -5.21 18.43
N ARG A 153 25.24 -6.21 18.58
CA ARG A 153 25.12 -7.27 17.58
C ARG A 153 23.69 -7.35 17.08
N PHE A 154 23.54 -7.05 15.82
CA PHE A 154 22.28 -7.12 15.12
C PHE A 154 22.41 -8.03 13.91
N GLN A 155 21.48 -8.99 13.77
CA GLN A 155 21.40 -9.85 12.61
C GLN A 155 20.22 -9.47 11.75
N ILE A 156 20.47 -9.26 10.47
CA ILE A 156 19.42 -9.12 9.44
C ILE A 156 19.58 -10.25 8.44
N ASP A 157 18.50 -11.00 8.21
CA ASP A 157 18.39 -11.96 7.11
C ASP A 157 17.09 -11.66 6.33
N VAL A 158 17.21 -10.83 5.32
CA VAL A 158 16.14 -10.48 4.37
C VAL A 158 16.45 -11.12 3.04
N ARG A 159 15.54 -11.94 2.52
CA ARG A 159 15.63 -12.58 1.21
C ARG A 159 14.43 -12.22 0.38
N VAL A 160 14.68 -11.54 -0.71
CA VAL A 160 13.67 -11.17 -1.70
C VAL A 160 14.04 -11.75 -3.06
N ASP A 161 13.04 -12.15 -3.81
CA ASP A 161 13.20 -12.58 -5.20
C ASP A 161 12.79 -11.41 -6.09
N ASN A 162 13.79 -10.65 -6.53
CA ASN A 162 13.62 -9.50 -7.42
C ASN A 162 13.86 -9.88 -8.91
N GLU A 163 14.03 -11.18 -9.21
CA GLU A 163 14.30 -11.65 -10.55
C GLU A 163 13.01 -12.10 -11.25
N GLY A 164 12.97 -11.83 -12.54
CA GLY A 164 11.90 -12.29 -13.43
C GLY A 164 10.62 -11.47 -13.38
N ASN A 165 9.81 -11.69 -14.39
CA ASN A 165 8.50 -11.07 -14.51
C ASN A 165 7.47 -11.86 -13.70
N ARG A 166 6.44 -11.18 -13.23
CA ARG A 166 5.24 -11.77 -12.63
C ARG A 166 4.04 -11.40 -13.48
N ASP A 167 3.13 -12.36 -13.64
CA ASP A 167 1.89 -12.11 -14.35
C ASP A 167 0.91 -11.40 -13.44
N VAL A 168 0.38 -10.30 -13.94
CA VAL A 168 -0.71 -9.56 -13.31
C VAL A 168 -1.98 -9.78 -14.13
N THR A 169 -3.07 -10.15 -13.47
CA THR A 169 -4.34 -10.43 -14.15
C THR A 169 -5.28 -9.25 -14.08
N VAL A 170 -6.02 -9.03 -15.17
CA VAL A 170 -7.07 -8.02 -15.27
C VAL A 170 -8.34 -8.69 -15.83
N PRO A 171 -9.13 -9.37 -14.99
CA PRO A 171 -10.39 -9.94 -15.42
C PRO A 171 -11.41 -8.84 -15.69
N CYS A 172 -12.09 -8.93 -16.85
CA CYS A 172 -13.20 -8.08 -17.20
C CYS A 172 -14.42 -8.90 -17.62
N GLY A 173 -15.59 -8.59 -17.04
CA GLY A 173 -16.89 -9.03 -17.51
C GLY A 173 -17.47 -8.03 -18.50
N VAL A 174 -18.29 -8.51 -19.45
CA VAL A 174 -18.88 -7.63 -20.48
C VAL A 174 -20.37 -7.94 -20.64
N ILE A 175 -21.18 -6.89 -20.65
CA ILE A 175 -22.56 -6.91 -21.16
C ILE A 175 -22.54 -6.18 -22.50
N PRO A 176 -22.68 -6.88 -23.63
CA PRO A 176 -22.68 -6.24 -24.95
C PRO A 176 -23.81 -5.24 -25.09
N GLY A 177 -23.55 -4.11 -25.73
CA GLY A 177 -24.53 -3.09 -26.07
C GLY A 177 -24.84 -3.02 -27.57
N ALA A 178 -25.84 -2.24 -27.92
CA ALA A 178 -26.23 -2.00 -29.29
C ALA A 178 -25.20 -1.20 -30.10
N THR A 179 -24.25 -0.56 -29.42
CA THR A 179 -23.13 0.17 -29.99
C THR A 179 -21.79 -0.28 -29.40
N ASP A 180 -20.72 0.04 -30.13
CA ASP A 180 -19.34 -0.21 -29.64
C ASP A 180 -18.91 0.81 -28.56
N ASP A 181 -19.69 1.89 -28.40
CA ASP A 181 -19.44 2.85 -27.31
C ASP A 181 -19.58 2.16 -25.95
N MET A 182 -18.66 2.48 -25.01
CA MET A 182 -18.57 1.73 -23.78
C MET A 182 -18.52 2.59 -22.52
N ILE A 183 -19.05 2.00 -21.46
CA ILE A 183 -18.86 2.46 -20.07
C ILE A 183 -18.08 1.38 -19.32
N ILE A 184 -17.03 1.79 -18.62
CA ILE A 184 -16.19 0.88 -17.84
C ILE A 184 -16.36 1.19 -16.36
N PHE A 185 -16.64 0.17 -15.57
CA PHE A 185 -16.61 0.17 -14.11
C PHE A 185 -15.39 -0.60 -13.65
N GLY A 186 -14.57 -0.01 -12.82
CA GLY A 186 -13.32 -0.60 -12.37
C GLY A 186 -13.13 -0.49 -10.85
N ALA A 187 -12.35 -1.43 -10.33
CA ALA A 187 -11.82 -1.47 -8.98
C ALA A 187 -10.55 -2.29 -9.00
N HIS A 188 -9.65 -2.15 -8.03
CA HIS A 188 -8.53 -3.07 -7.96
C HIS A 188 -8.83 -4.27 -7.05
N HIS A 189 -8.19 -5.40 -7.33
CA HIS A 189 -8.46 -6.64 -6.61
C HIS A 189 -7.27 -7.18 -5.81
N ASP A 190 -6.13 -6.52 -5.91
CA ASP A 190 -4.99 -6.73 -5.04
C ASP A 190 -5.08 -5.84 -3.79
N THR A 191 -4.22 -6.08 -2.84
CA THR A 191 -4.11 -5.32 -1.59
C THR A 191 -2.65 -5.16 -1.23
N VAL A 192 -2.31 -4.14 -0.43
CA VAL A 192 -0.96 -4.01 0.11
C VAL A 192 -0.55 -5.30 0.83
N TYR A 193 0.71 -5.68 0.65
CA TYR A 193 1.26 -6.85 1.34
C TYR A 193 1.12 -6.69 2.86
N ASN A 194 0.61 -7.72 3.51
CA ASN A 194 0.26 -7.74 4.93
C ASN A 194 -0.99 -6.95 5.32
N GLY A 195 -1.70 -6.33 4.36
CA GLY A 195 -3.00 -5.71 4.58
C GLY A 195 -4.14 -6.72 4.44
N PRO A 196 -5.24 -6.58 5.19
CA PRO A 196 -6.44 -7.42 5.03
C PRO A 196 -7.25 -7.06 3.78
N GLY A 197 -7.06 -5.88 3.19
CA GLY A 197 -7.73 -5.42 1.98
C GLY A 197 -9.24 -5.23 2.08
N ALA A 198 -9.82 -5.21 3.28
CA ALA A 198 -11.28 -5.21 3.46
C ALA A 198 -11.96 -3.96 2.92
N VAL A 199 -11.31 -2.81 3.05
CA VAL A 199 -11.76 -1.53 2.52
C VAL A 199 -11.01 -1.23 1.23
N ASP A 200 -9.72 -1.30 1.24
CA ASP A 200 -8.80 -1.05 0.14
C ASP A 200 -8.28 -2.39 -0.44
N ASP A 201 -8.82 -2.96 -1.54
CA ASP A 201 -10.01 -2.45 -2.23
C ASP A 201 -11.08 -3.55 -2.47
N THR A 202 -11.26 -4.47 -1.49
CA THR A 202 -12.36 -5.43 -1.56
C THR A 202 -13.71 -4.71 -1.64
N SER A 203 -13.83 -3.51 -1.04
CA SER A 203 -15.07 -2.75 -1.09
C SER A 203 -15.42 -2.29 -2.50
N GLY A 204 -14.46 -1.80 -3.26
CA GLY A 204 -14.65 -1.43 -4.67
C GLY A 204 -14.88 -2.64 -5.57
N THR A 205 -14.06 -3.68 -5.42
CA THR A 205 -14.25 -4.94 -6.16
C THR A 205 -15.65 -5.53 -5.93
N ALA A 206 -16.13 -5.56 -4.68
CA ALA A 206 -17.48 -6.02 -4.37
C ALA A 206 -18.56 -5.14 -5.03
N THR A 207 -18.33 -3.82 -5.06
CA THR A 207 -19.22 -2.87 -5.73
C THR A 207 -19.29 -3.15 -7.23
N VAL A 208 -18.17 -3.36 -7.89
CA VAL A 208 -18.13 -3.69 -9.34
C VAL A 208 -18.83 -5.00 -9.64
N ILE A 209 -18.64 -6.03 -8.81
CA ILE A 209 -19.33 -7.32 -8.96
C ILE A 209 -20.85 -7.17 -8.78
N GLU A 210 -21.28 -6.44 -7.77
CA GLU A 210 -22.70 -6.18 -7.54
C GLU A 210 -23.32 -5.40 -8.70
N LEU A 211 -22.66 -4.38 -9.22
CA LEU A 211 -23.11 -3.64 -10.40
C LEU A 211 -23.23 -4.57 -11.61
N ALA A 212 -22.26 -5.45 -11.84
CA ALA A 212 -22.33 -6.42 -12.95
C ALA A 212 -23.55 -7.33 -12.82
N GLN A 213 -23.86 -7.80 -11.63
CA GLN A 213 -25.03 -8.63 -11.35
C GLN A 213 -26.34 -7.86 -11.56
N GLN A 214 -26.43 -6.63 -11.03
CA GLN A 214 -27.63 -5.81 -11.15
C GLN A 214 -27.92 -5.38 -12.60
N PHE A 215 -26.89 -4.94 -13.33
CA PHE A 215 -27.02 -4.61 -14.74
C PHE A 215 -27.34 -5.85 -15.58
N GLY A 216 -26.74 -7.01 -15.28
CA GLY A 216 -27.07 -8.27 -15.94
C GLY A 216 -28.56 -8.59 -15.80
N ALA A 217 -29.07 -8.61 -14.56
CA ALA A 217 -30.48 -8.89 -14.29
C ALA A 217 -31.43 -7.84 -14.92
N LEU A 218 -31.03 -6.56 -14.95
CA LEU A 218 -31.79 -5.49 -15.57
C LEU A 218 -31.93 -5.72 -17.07
N TYR A 219 -30.83 -5.98 -17.75
CA TYR A 219 -30.82 -6.11 -19.21
C TYR A 219 -31.30 -7.47 -19.71
N ASP A 220 -31.28 -8.51 -18.86
CA ASP A 220 -32.04 -9.74 -19.12
C ASP A 220 -33.56 -9.47 -19.29
N THR A 221 -34.06 -8.40 -18.64
CA THR A 221 -35.47 -8.02 -18.69
C THR A 221 -35.75 -6.96 -19.74
N LEU A 222 -34.86 -5.94 -19.86
CA LEU A 222 -35.08 -4.78 -20.75
C LEU A 222 -34.55 -5.02 -22.17
N GLY A 223 -33.72 -6.07 -22.36
CA GLY A 223 -32.97 -6.28 -23.58
C GLY A 223 -31.63 -5.57 -23.57
N GLU A 224 -31.01 -5.46 -24.74
CA GLU A 224 -29.65 -4.95 -24.91
C GLU A 224 -29.52 -3.46 -24.50
N PRO A 225 -28.48 -3.08 -23.73
CA PRO A 225 -28.18 -1.70 -23.41
C PRO A 225 -27.73 -0.92 -24.66
N GLU A 226 -27.81 0.40 -24.63
CA GLU A 226 -27.27 1.24 -25.71
C GLU A 226 -25.75 1.15 -25.80
N TYR A 227 -25.05 1.21 -24.66
CA TYR A 227 -23.59 1.13 -24.57
C TYR A 227 -23.16 -0.23 -24.07
N THR A 228 -22.03 -0.72 -24.56
CA THR A 228 -21.36 -1.88 -23.99
C THR A 228 -20.88 -1.54 -22.57
N LEU A 229 -21.21 -2.40 -21.60
CA LEU A 229 -20.79 -2.24 -20.21
C LEU A 229 -19.65 -3.22 -19.90
N LYS A 230 -18.51 -2.69 -19.46
CA LYS A 230 -17.36 -3.49 -19.00
C LYS A 230 -17.18 -3.34 -17.49
N PHE A 231 -16.91 -4.44 -16.81
CA PHE A 231 -16.67 -4.52 -15.36
C PHE A 231 -15.32 -5.16 -15.15
N CYS A 232 -14.33 -4.36 -14.76
CA CYS A 232 -12.93 -4.77 -14.71
C CYS A 232 -12.40 -4.75 -13.26
N ALA A 233 -11.59 -5.76 -12.93
CA ALA A 233 -10.84 -5.78 -11.69
C ALA A 233 -9.34 -5.68 -12.02
N TRP A 234 -8.72 -4.61 -11.56
CA TRP A 234 -7.32 -4.30 -11.84
C TRP A 234 -6.40 -5.02 -10.86
N GLY A 235 -5.36 -5.68 -11.33
CA GLY A 235 -4.34 -6.26 -10.48
C GLY A 235 -3.07 -5.43 -10.50
N GLY A 236 -2.30 -5.47 -9.39
CA GLY A 236 -1.05 -4.74 -9.25
C GLY A 236 -1.25 -3.22 -9.18
N GLU A 237 -2.35 -2.78 -8.60
CA GLU A 237 -2.63 -1.37 -8.34
C GLU A 237 -1.67 -0.84 -7.29
N GLU A 238 -1.57 -1.53 -6.18
CA GLU A 238 -0.78 -1.17 -5.00
C GLU A 238 0.73 -1.16 -5.25
N GLU A 239 1.17 -1.82 -6.30
CA GLU A 239 2.56 -1.86 -6.76
C GLU A 239 2.88 -0.77 -7.80
N GLY A 240 1.90 0.01 -8.24
CA GLY A 240 2.07 1.12 -9.18
C GLY A 240 1.19 1.04 -10.43
N LEU A 241 -0.07 0.66 -10.31
CA LEU A 241 -1.09 0.65 -11.38
C LEU A 241 -0.72 -0.26 -12.57
N PHE A 242 0.06 -1.31 -12.35
CA PHE A 242 0.65 -2.10 -13.45
C PHE A 242 -0.41 -2.72 -14.36
N GLY A 243 -1.45 -3.33 -13.79
CA GLY A 243 -2.49 -3.99 -14.58
C GLY A 243 -3.32 -3.03 -15.40
N SER A 244 -3.80 -1.96 -14.77
CA SER A 244 -4.60 -0.94 -15.47
C SER A 244 -3.79 -0.21 -16.54
N SER A 245 -2.53 0.13 -16.27
CA SER A 245 -1.63 0.79 -17.23
C SER A 245 -1.38 -0.09 -18.46
N ALA A 246 -1.02 -1.35 -18.25
CA ALA A 246 -0.78 -2.30 -19.35
C ALA A 246 -2.07 -2.57 -20.15
N TRP A 247 -3.21 -2.66 -19.47
CA TRP A 247 -4.49 -2.86 -20.14
C TRP A 247 -4.88 -1.65 -21.01
N VAL A 248 -4.73 -0.43 -20.47
CA VAL A 248 -4.96 0.81 -21.22
C VAL A 248 -4.03 0.91 -22.42
N GLU A 249 -2.75 0.58 -22.28
CA GLU A 249 -1.79 0.58 -23.38
C GLU A 249 -2.22 -0.39 -24.50
N ALA A 250 -2.66 -1.60 -24.13
CA ALA A 250 -3.10 -2.62 -25.09
C ALA A 250 -4.40 -2.25 -25.81
N HIS A 251 -5.25 -1.40 -25.23
CA HIS A 251 -6.59 -1.05 -25.75
C HIS A 251 -6.70 0.42 -26.16
N GLN A 252 -5.59 1.14 -26.36
CA GLN A 252 -5.59 2.59 -26.61
C GLN A 252 -6.49 3.05 -27.74
N GLU A 253 -6.49 2.34 -28.87
CA GLU A 253 -7.31 2.72 -30.03
C GLU A 253 -8.79 2.56 -29.72
N GLU A 254 -9.20 1.42 -29.17
CA GLU A 254 -10.56 1.14 -28.76
C GLU A 254 -11.07 2.18 -27.76
N LEU A 255 -10.24 2.50 -26.74
CA LEU A 255 -10.61 3.49 -25.72
C LEU A 255 -10.77 4.90 -26.29
N ARG A 256 -9.89 5.34 -27.20
CA ARG A 256 -10.01 6.66 -27.82
C ARG A 256 -11.29 6.83 -28.66
N GLU A 257 -11.71 5.77 -29.32
CA GLU A 257 -12.88 5.82 -30.19
C GLU A 257 -14.19 5.65 -29.41
N HIS A 258 -14.20 4.74 -28.44
CA HIS A 258 -15.43 4.21 -27.88
C HIS A 258 -15.64 4.47 -26.38
N LEU A 259 -14.62 4.82 -25.61
CA LEU A 259 -14.81 5.10 -24.18
C LEU A 259 -15.64 6.38 -24.00
N ARG A 260 -16.78 6.26 -23.31
CA ARG A 260 -17.65 7.38 -22.96
C ARG A 260 -17.55 7.75 -21.48
N LEU A 261 -17.36 6.74 -20.62
CA LEU A 261 -17.25 6.95 -19.19
C LEU A 261 -16.41 5.84 -18.56
N TYR A 262 -15.54 6.20 -17.65
CA TYR A 262 -14.88 5.31 -16.71
C TYR A 262 -15.27 5.71 -15.29
N VAL A 263 -15.70 4.74 -14.48
CA VAL A 263 -16.01 4.93 -13.07
C VAL A 263 -15.12 3.99 -12.27
N ASN A 264 -14.25 4.55 -11.44
CA ASN A 264 -13.42 3.79 -10.53
C ASN A 264 -14.04 3.78 -9.13
N PHE A 265 -14.06 2.61 -8.54
CA PHE A 265 -14.45 2.41 -7.15
C PHE A 265 -13.22 1.97 -6.38
N ASP A 266 -12.79 2.85 -5.50
CA ASP A 266 -11.65 2.60 -4.65
C ASP A 266 -12.02 3.05 -3.25
N MET A 267 -11.90 2.14 -2.28
CA MET A 267 -12.34 2.37 -0.91
C MET A 267 -13.82 2.83 -0.84
N SER A 268 -14.70 2.15 -1.58
CA SER A 268 -16.14 2.52 -1.68
C SER A 268 -16.92 2.34 -0.39
N HIS A 269 -16.35 1.71 0.61
CA HIS A 269 -16.94 1.52 1.92
C HIS A 269 -16.67 2.72 2.83
N VAL A 270 -17.69 3.17 3.53
CA VAL A 270 -17.59 4.25 4.51
C VAL A 270 -17.90 3.68 5.88
N ASP A 271 -16.93 3.75 6.78
CA ASP A 271 -17.20 3.61 8.21
C ASP A 271 -17.78 4.94 8.73
N ALA A 272 -19.10 5.01 8.84
CA ALA A 272 -19.79 6.22 9.24
C ALA A 272 -19.48 6.68 10.68
N GLU A 273 -18.83 5.84 11.50
CA GLU A 273 -18.37 6.20 12.84
C GLU A 273 -16.99 6.85 12.81
N ARG A 274 -16.16 6.53 11.80
CA ARG A 274 -14.76 6.96 11.70
C ARG A 274 -14.48 7.93 10.56
N ASN A 275 -15.23 7.81 9.47
CA ASN A 275 -15.06 8.62 8.27
C ASN A 275 -16.31 9.44 7.98
N ASP A 276 -16.11 10.71 7.66
CA ASP A 276 -17.19 11.67 7.43
C ASP A 276 -17.89 11.52 6.07
N GLY A 277 -17.51 10.58 5.22
CA GLY A 277 -18.17 10.36 3.93
C GLY A 277 -17.27 9.81 2.81
N LEU A 278 -17.87 9.70 1.62
CA LEU A 278 -17.17 9.34 0.39
C LEU A 278 -16.46 10.56 -0.21
N VAL A 279 -15.30 10.32 -0.79
CA VAL A 279 -14.59 11.31 -1.59
C VAL A 279 -14.86 11.02 -3.07
N LEU A 280 -15.31 12.04 -3.81
CA LEU A 280 -15.60 11.95 -5.22
C LEU A 280 -14.57 12.76 -6.01
N PHE A 281 -13.93 12.11 -6.96
CA PHE A 281 -13.03 12.74 -7.92
C PHE A 281 -13.68 12.77 -9.29
N GLY A 282 -13.44 13.83 -10.06
CA GLY A 282 -13.89 13.94 -11.44
C GLY A 282 -12.85 14.67 -12.29
N ASN A 283 -12.93 14.52 -13.60
CA ASN A 283 -12.05 15.21 -14.54
C ASN A 283 -12.34 16.72 -14.65
N SER A 284 -13.52 17.13 -14.18
CA SER A 284 -13.96 18.52 -14.18
C SER A 284 -14.85 18.82 -12.98
N GLU A 285 -14.96 20.09 -12.61
CA GLU A 285 -15.89 20.54 -11.57
C GLU A 285 -17.36 20.22 -11.94
N GLU A 286 -17.70 20.23 -13.24
CA GLU A 286 -19.03 19.89 -13.73
C GLU A 286 -19.36 18.41 -13.48
N ASP A 287 -18.42 17.50 -13.76
CA ASP A 287 -18.58 16.06 -13.51
C ASP A 287 -18.79 15.78 -12.03
N VAL A 288 -17.94 16.36 -11.18
CA VAL A 288 -18.02 16.21 -9.73
C VAL A 288 -19.35 16.74 -9.22
N GLN A 289 -19.80 17.91 -9.69
CA GLN A 289 -21.10 18.48 -9.32
C GLN A 289 -22.27 17.62 -9.80
N HIS A 290 -22.14 17.00 -10.98
CA HIS A 290 -23.17 16.10 -11.49
C HIS A 290 -23.34 14.86 -10.60
N ILE A 291 -22.23 14.22 -10.24
CA ILE A 291 -22.24 13.06 -9.32
C ILE A 291 -22.78 13.45 -7.94
N ALA A 292 -22.39 14.61 -7.42
CA ALA A 292 -22.88 15.12 -6.14
C ALA A 292 -24.40 15.34 -6.15
N ASN A 293 -24.95 15.82 -7.25
CA ASN A 293 -26.39 16.01 -7.42
C ASN A 293 -27.14 14.67 -7.43
N ILE A 294 -26.59 13.65 -8.09
CA ILE A 294 -27.13 12.29 -8.09
C ILE A 294 -27.11 11.74 -6.67
N HIS A 295 -25.98 11.83 -5.97
CA HIS A 295 -25.84 11.39 -4.59
C HIS A 295 -26.85 12.08 -3.67
N HIS A 296 -27.02 13.41 -3.79
CA HIS A 296 -27.98 14.18 -2.99
C HIS A 296 -29.42 13.71 -3.21
N LYS A 297 -29.79 13.39 -4.45
CA LYS A 297 -31.10 12.86 -4.78
C LYS A 297 -31.33 11.49 -4.13
N PHE A 298 -30.38 10.59 -4.23
CA PHE A 298 -30.46 9.27 -3.60
C PHE A 298 -30.53 9.39 -2.07
N LYS A 299 -29.74 10.26 -1.46
CA LYS A 299 -29.77 10.51 -0.03
C LYS A 299 -31.17 10.88 0.44
N GLN A 300 -31.87 11.77 -0.26
CA GLN A 300 -33.24 12.17 0.07
C GLN A 300 -34.22 11.00 -0.04
N GLU A 301 -34.08 10.13 -1.03
CA GLU A 301 -34.91 8.94 -1.19
C GLU A 301 -34.68 7.94 -0.05
N TYR A 302 -33.45 7.68 0.31
CA TYR A 302 -33.08 6.76 1.41
C TYR A 302 -33.53 7.29 2.78
N GLU A 303 -33.40 8.58 3.06
CA GLU A 303 -33.89 9.19 4.29
C GLU A 303 -35.43 9.04 4.42
N THR A 304 -36.15 9.10 3.30
CA THR A 304 -37.60 8.88 3.23
C THR A 304 -37.96 7.43 3.60
N LEU A 305 -37.06 6.47 3.33
CA LEU A 305 -37.22 5.06 3.67
C LEU A 305 -36.75 4.73 5.11
N GLY A 306 -36.28 5.73 5.88
CA GLY A 306 -35.82 5.54 7.25
C GLY A 306 -34.45 4.90 7.37
N THR A 307 -33.68 4.86 6.30
CA THR A 307 -32.32 4.31 6.26
C THR A 307 -31.30 5.41 6.52
N LYS A 308 -30.31 5.18 7.38
CA LYS A 308 -29.19 6.10 7.55
C LYS A 308 -28.28 6.01 6.33
N TYR A 309 -28.06 7.11 5.65
CA TYR A 309 -27.11 7.25 4.58
C TYR A 309 -25.87 8.01 5.06
N PRO A 310 -24.66 7.70 4.55
CA PRO A 310 -23.45 8.44 4.93
C PRO A 310 -23.60 9.94 4.77
N ALA A 311 -23.15 10.68 5.76
CA ALA A 311 -23.61 12.05 5.98
C ALA A 311 -23.00 13.11 5.07
N SER A 312 -21.86 12.86 4.42
CA SER A 312 -21.18 13.89 3.60
C SER A 312 -20.45 13.33 2.42
N VAL A 313 -20.43 14.10 1.33
CA VAL A 313 -19.61 13.92 0.15
C VAL A 313 -18.62 15.07 0.12
N ARG A 314 -17.33 14.81 0.07
CA ARG A 314 -16.32 15.82 -0.22
C ARG A 314 -16.08 15.85 -1.71
N LEU A 315 -16.17 17.03 -2.28
CA LEU A 315 -15.80 17.33 -3.67
C LEU A 315 -14.34 17.80 -3.65
N LEU A 316 -13.48 17.15 -4.39
CA LEU A 316 -12.08 17.55 -4.59
C LEU A 316 -11.83 17.86 -6.06
#